data_114722b38edda9bbefe9e98c87b9aa15
#
_entry.id   114722b38edda9bbefe9e98c87b9aa15
#
_cell.length_a   1.000
_cell.length_b   1.000
_cell.length_c   1.000
_cell.angle_alpha   90.00
_cell.angle_beta   90.00
_cell.angle_gamma   90.00
#
_symmetry.space_group_name_H-M   'P 1'
#
loop_
_entity.id
_entity.type
_entity.pdbx_description
1 polymer ?
#
loop_
_entity_poly.entity_id
_entity_poly.type
_entity_poly.pdbx_seq_one_letter_code
_entity_poly.pdbx_strand_id
1 'polypeptide(L)'
;MADAPVRRHLLLAGGSALVLAALAATRPALAQPAFDHAHAAWTALLKKHVVAQRGGQASQVRYGNFAADRAALKAYLDALSAVPEATFAAWSKPQRMAFLINAYNAFTVELILTKYPKLESIKDLGSVFQSPWKPKWVPLLGTKVSLDDIEHEMLRKRGAYDDPRVHFAVNCASIGCPALREEAFVPDRLEAQLDEQALRFMSDRSRNRFNAQRGRLEVSKIFDWFGEDFRLGHRGIASLPAFAAKYADQLADAPAEREKVRGAQVDVAFLDYDWKLNDAR
;
A
#
# COMPACT_ATOMS: atom_id res chain seq x y z
N MET A 1 84.38 54.11 -39.64
CA MET A 1 84.04 53.28 -38.48
C MET A 1 82.72 53.80 -37.94
N ALA A 2 81.63 53.21 -38.34
CA ALA A 2 80.32 53.41 -37.71
C ALA A 2 79.39 52.34 -38.33
N ASP A 3 79.01 51.43 -37.53
CA ASP A 3 78.05 50.32 -37.90
C ASP A 3 76.63 50.87 -38.06
N ALA A 4 75.96 50.41 -39.09
CA ALA A 4 74.55 50.69 -39.32
C ALA A 4 73.68 49.52 -38.76
N PRO A 5 72.58 49.78 -38.08
CA PRO A 5 71.73 48.74 -37.57
C PRO A 5 70.76 48.17 -38.61
N VAL A 6 70.66 46.87 -38.64
CA VAL A 6 69.74 46.05 -39.45
C VAL A 6 68.30 46.21 -38.91
N ARG A 7 67.32 46.61 -39.71
CA ARG A 7 65.88 46.62 -39.40
C ARG A 7 65.31 45.20 -39.66
N ARG A 8 64.79 44.55 -38.61
CA ARG A 8 63.98 43.36 -38.76
C ARG A 8 62.52 43.73 -38.89
N HIS A 9 61.91 43.37 -40.00
CA HIS A 9 60.48 43.45 -40.20
C HIS A 9 59.78 42.30 -39.46
N LEU A 10 58.91 42.64 -38.55
CA LEU A 10 58.02 41.70 -37.87
C LEU A 10 56.73 41.53 -38.68
N LEU A 11 56.50 40.36 -39.26
CA LEU A 11 55.24 40.01 -39.89
C LEU A 11 54.26 39.53 -38.80
N LEU A 12 53.23 40.32 -38.57
CA LEU A 12 52.08 39.92 -37.71
C LEU A 12 51.14 39.06 -38.55
N ALA A 13 51.11 37.74 -38.25
CA ALA A 13 50.13 36.84 -38.77
C ALA A 13 48.87 36.91 -37.86
N GLY A 14 47.79 37.54 -38.38
CA GLY A 14 46.51 37.56 -37.70
C GLY A 14 45.80 36.20 -37.85
N GLY A 15 45.76 35.42 -36.78
CA GLY A 15 44.95 34.22 -36.69
C GLY A 15 43.53 34.53 -36.24
N SER A 16 42.55 34.46 -37.14
CA SER A 16 41.12 34.54 -36.81
C SER A 16 40.68 33.23 -36.18
N ALA A 17 40.45 33.21 -34.88
CA ALA A 17 39.84 32.10 -34.17
C ALA A 17 38.32 32.12 -34.41
N LEU A 18 37.81 31.18 -35.21
CA LEU A 18 36.39 30.90 -35.34
C LEU A 18 35.91 30.20 -34.08
N VAL A 19 35.19 30.92 -33.22
CA VAL A 19 34.46 30.32 -32.08
C VAL A 19 33.17 29.69 -32.63
N LEU A 20 33.17 28.37 -32.83
CA LEU A 20 31.94 27.62 -33.07
C LEU A 20 31.14 27.54 -31.75
N ALA A 21 30.13 28.38 -31.59
CA ALA A 21 29.13 28.28 -30.54
C ALA A 21 28.25 27.06 -30.84
N ALA A 22 28.48 25.92 -30.14
CA ALA A 22 27.60 24.76 -30.17
C ALA A 22 26.30 25.13 -29.47
N LEU A 23 25.24 25.43 -30.22
CA LEU A 23 23.88 25.49 -29.72
C LEU A 23 23.47 24.08 -29.28
N ALA A 24 23.59 23.77 -27.99
CA ALA A 24 22.99 22.62 -27.39
C ALA A 24 21.46 22.79 -27.46
N ALA A 25 20.85 22.16 -28.48
CA ALA A 25 19.39 22.05 -28.56
C ALA A 25 18.90 21.23 -27.36
N THR A 26 18.42 21.92 -26.32
CA THR A 26 17.68 21.26 -25.23
C THR A 26 16.42 20.66 -25.83
N ARG A 27 16.42 19.34 -26.06
CA ARG A 27 15.20 18.61 -26.37
C ARG A 27 14.22 18.85 -25.22
N PRO A 28 12.98 19.31 -25.50
CA PRO A 28 11.98 19.39 -24.44
C PRO A 28 11.81 17.97 -23.90
N ALA A 29 12.03 17.79 -22.61
CA ALA A 29 11.69 16.55 -21.92
C ALA A 29 10.20 16.32 -22.19
N LEU A 30 9.86 15.21 -22.88
CA LEU A 30 8.49 14.80 -23.04
C LEU A 30 7.91 14.70 -21.62
N ALA A 31 6.92 15.53 -21.30
CA ALA A 31 6.24 15.49 -20.01
C ALA A 31 5.74 14.06 -19.81
N GLN A 32 6.21 13.41 -18.75
CA GLN A 32 5.66 12.10 -18.40
C GLN A 32 4.15 12.24 -18.21
N PRO A 33 3.34 11.31 -18.74
CA PRO A 33 1.91 11.37 -18.55
C PRO A 33 1.62 11.41 -17.03
N ALA A 34 0.64 12.23 -16.65
CA ALA A 34 0.21 12.33 -15.26
C ALA A 34 -0.17 10.93 -14.74
N PHE A 35 0.16 10.63 -13.48
CA PHE A 35 -0.19 9.36 -12.87
C PHE A 35 -1.71 9.18 -12.83
N ASP A 36 -2.20 7.99 -13.19
CA ASP A 36 -3.62 7.65 -13.12
C ASP A 36 -4.08 7.40 -11.68
N HIS A 37 -4.64 8.40 -11.04
CA HIS A 37 -5.21 8.29 -9.69
C HIS A 37 -6.50 7.47 -9.62
N ALA A 38 -7.12 7.10 -10.75
CA ALA A 38 -8.21 6.14 -10.76
C ALA A 38 -7.71 4.70 -10.63
N HIS A 39 -6.40 4.47 -10.78
CA HIS A 39 -5.76 3.14 -10.73
C HIS A 39 -6.51 2.11 -11.61
N ALA A 40 -6.94 2.53 -12.81
CA ALA A 40 -7.84 1.75 -13.67
C ALA A 40 -7.26 0.37 -14.02
N ALA A 41 -5.95 0.29 -14.32
CA ALA A 41 -5.28 -0.97 -14.63
C ALA A 41 -5.30 -1.95 -13.43
N TRP A 42 -5.09 -1.44 -12.21
CA TRP A 42 -5.16 -2.25 -10.99
C TRP A 42 -6.59 -2.72 -10.71
N THR A 43 -7.57 -1.84 -10.84
CA THR A 43 -9.00 -2.19 -10.72
C THR A 43 -9.40 -3.30 -11.69
N ALA A 44 -8.92 -3.24 -12.94
CA ALA A 44 -9.21 -4.29 -13.93
C ALA A 44 -8.67 -5.66 -13.50
N LEU A 45 -7.44 -5.72 -12.97
CA LEU A 45 -6.83 -6.94 -12.43
C LEU A 45 -7.56 -7.46 -11.20
N LEU A 46 -7.90 -6.57 -10.26
CA LEU A 46 -8.64 -6.95 -9.05
C LEU A 46 -10.00 -7.54 -9.37
N LYS A 47 -10.78 -6.91 -10.25
CA LYS A 47 -12.10 -7.43 -10.69
C LYS A 47 -12.01 -8.81 -11.33
N LYS A 48 -10.91 -9.09 -12.04
CA LYS A 48 -10.71 -10.37 -12.72
C LYS A 48 -10.29 -11.48 -11.77
N HIS A 49 -9.48 -11.19 -10.76
CA HIS A 49 -8.76 -12.18 -9.98
C HIS A 49 -9.15 -12.27 -8.51
N VAL A 50 -9.81 -11.27 -7.95
CA VAL A 50 -10.30 -11.31 -6.58
C VAL A 50 -11.68 -11.94 -6.54
N VAL A 51 -11.88 -12.88 -5.62
CA VAL A 51 -13.13 -13.61 -5.42
C VAL A 51 -13.67 -13.30 -4.04
N ALA A 52 -14.82 -12.62 -4.00
CA ALA A 52 -15.51 -12.36 -2.75
C ALA A 52 -15.91 -13.67 -2.06
N GLN A 53 -15.76 -13.74 -0.76
CA GLN A 53 -16.11 -14.86 0.10
C GLN A 53 -17.03 -14.40 1.24
N ARG A 54 -17.84 -15.31 1.77
CA ARG A 54 -18.67 -15.04 2.95
C ARG A 54 -19.57 -13.81 2.79
N GLY A 55 -20.24 -13.69 1.65
CA GLY A 55 -21.10 -12.53 1.38
C GLY A 55 -20.33 -11.19 1.25
N GLY A 56 -19.06 -11.24 0.86
CA GLY A 56 -18.21 -10.06 0.69
C GLY A 56 -17.36 -9.69 1.90
N GLN A 57 -17.49 -10.42 3.02
CA GLN A 57 -16.74 -10.12 4.26
C GLN A 57 -15.27 -10.54 4.19
N ALA A 58 -14.93 -11.47 3.31
CA ALA A 58 -13.57 -11.93 3.03
C ALA A 58 -13.33 -12.00 1.53
N SER A 59 -12.10 -12.22 1.11
CA SER A 59 -11.76 -12.49 -0.28
C SER A 59 -10.65 -13.53 -0.41
N GLN A 60 -10.62 -14.19 -1.55
CA GLN A 60 -9.50 -15.00 -2.02
C GLN A 60 -9.01 -14.47 -3.36
N VAL A 61 -7.81 -14.87 -3.76
CA VAL A 61 -7.16 -14.42 -5.00
C VAL A 61 -6.85 -15.62 -5.88
N ARG A 62 -7.23 -15.56 -7.15
CA ARG A 62 -6.87 -16.57 -8.16
C ARG A 62 -5.43 -16.35 -8.61
N TYR A 63 -4.45 -16.70 -7.77
CA TYR A 63 -3.03 -16.46 -8.07
C TYR A 63 -2.57 -17.17 -9.35
N GLY A 64 -3.07 -18.36 -9.65
CA GLY A 64 -2.78 -19.06 -10.90
C GLY A 64 -3.20 -18.27 -12.14
N ASN A 65 -4.39 -17.67 -12.10
CA ASN A 65 -4.89 -16.83 -13.18
C ASN A 65 -4.17 -15.46 -13.21
N PHE A 66 -3.83 -14.93 -12.05
CA PHE A 66 -3.04 -13.70 -11.93
C PHE A 66 -1.66 -13.86 -12.58
N ALA A 67 -1.04 -15.04 -12.45
CA ALA A 67 0.23 -15.37 -13.09
C ALA A 67 0.15 -15.26 -14.63
N ALA A 68 -0.98 -15.59 -15.24
CA ALA A 68 -1.20 -15.43 -16.68
C ALA A 68 -1.26 -13.95 -17.11
N ASP A 69 -1.73 -13.05 -16.22
CA ASP A 69 -1.82 -11.61 -16.47
C ASP A 69 -0.62 -10.85 -15.86
N ARG A 70 0.46 -11.54 -15.50
CA ARG A 70 1.62 -10.92 -14.81
C ARG A 70 2.25 -9.77 -15.60
N ALA A 71 2.17 -9.78 -16.93
CA ALA A 71 2.63 -8.66 -17.75
C ALA A 71 1.83 -7.37 -17.48
N ALA A 72 0.50 -7.48 -17.32
CA ALA A 72 -0.35 -6.34 -16.97
C ALA A 72 -0.10 -5.86 -15.53
N LEU A 73 0.10 -6.78 -14.58
CA LEU A 73 0.52 -6.44 -13.22
C LEU A 73 1.85 -5.70 -13.25
N LYS A 74 2.84 -6.22 -13.98
CA LYS A 74 4.16 -5.58 -14.09
C LYS A 74 4.06 -4.16 -14.66
N ALA A 75 3.26 -3.95 -15.69
CA ALA A 75 3.05 -2.61 -16.26
C ALA A 75 2.48 -1.63 -15.21
N TYR A 76 1.56 -2.09 -14.37
CA TYR A 76 1.04 -1.26 -13.28
C TYR A 76 2.10 -0.99 -12.20
N LEU A 77 2.89 -2.00 -11.81
CA LEU A 77 4.00 -1.83 -10.85
C LEU A 77 5.07 -0.87 -11.38
N ASP A 78 5.39 -0.94 -12.67
CA ASP A 78 6.32 -0.01 -13.33
C ASP A 78 5.77 1.43 -13.32
N ALA A 79 4.45 1.62 -13.51
CA ALA A 79 3.81 2.93 -13.42
C ALA A 79 3.88 3.51 -11.99
N LEU A 80 3.66 2.67 -10.95
CA LEU A 80 3.85 3.08 -9.55
C LEU A 80 5.31 3.47 -9.28
N SER A 81 6.25 2.67 -9.77
CA SER A 81 7.69 2.86 -9.55
C SER A 81 8.25 4.10 -10.25
N ALA A 82 7.61 4.51 -11.35
CA ALA A 82 8.01 5.69 -12.13
C ALA A 82 7.63 7.03 -11.45
N VAL A 83 6.82 7.02 -10.39
CA VAL A 83 6.41 8.25 -9.69
C VAL A 83 7.58 8.81 -8.88
N PRO A 84 8.07 10.03 -9.18
CA PRO A 84 9.10 10.67 -8.38
C PRO A 84 8.59 11.09 -7.00
N GLU A 85 9.47 11.09 -5.99
CA GLU A 85 9.12 11.54 -4.64
C GLU A 85 8.55 12.97 -4.62
N ALA A 86 9.14 13.90 -5.38
CA ALA A 86 8.66 15.28 -5.45
C ALA A 86 7.23 15.37 -6.01
N THR A 87 6.89 14.53 -6.99
CA THR A 87 5.53 14.45 -7.54
C THR A 87 4.56 13.91 -6.49
N PHE A 88 4.91 12.81 -5.82
CA PHE A 88 4.12 12.24 -4.73
C PHE A 88 3.91 13.23 -3.59
N ALA A 89 4.93 13.98 -3.18
CA ALA A 89 4.85 14.95 -2.10
C ALA A 89 3.87 16.11 -2.42
N ALA A 90 3.72 16.46 -3.71
CA ALA A 90 2.80 17.51 -4.17
C ALA A 90 1.34 17.04 -4.22
N TRP A 91 1.05 15.74 -4.11
CA TRP A 91 -0.31 15.20 -4.14
C TRP A 91 -1.08 15.50 -2.85
N SER A 92 -2.40 15.51 -2.96
CA SER A 92 -3.29 15.58 -1.80
C SER A 92 -3.12 14.36 -0.87
N LYS A 93 -3.48 14.53 0.39
CA LYS A 93 -3.41 13.43 1.39
C LYS A 93 -4.19 12.18 0.93
N PRO A 94 -5.42 12.27 0.40
CA PRO A 94 -6.13 11.10 -0.15
C PRO A 94 -5.43 10.45 -1.34
N GLN A 95 -4.85 11.23 -2.26
CA GLN A 95 -4.09 10.68 -3.39
C GLN A 95 -2.89 9.87 -2.92
N ARG A 96 -2.13 10.41 -1.97
CA ARG A 96 -0.96 9.72 -1.41
C ARG A 96 -1.35 8.44 -0.68
N MET A 97 -2.40 8.47 0.13
CA MET A 97 -2.85 7.30 0.89
C MET A 97 -3.38 6.20 -0.02
N ALA A 98 -4.22 6.52 -1.01
CA ALA A 98 -4.72 5.56 -1.99
C ALA A 98 -3.56 4.93 -2.79
N PHE A 99 -2.58 5.73 -3.23
CA PHE A 99 -1.40 5.25 -3.92
C PHE A 99 -0.61 4.24 -3.08
N LEU A 100 -0.32 4.54 -1.81
CA LEU A 100 0.44 3.66 -0.92
C LEU A 100 -0.29 2.35 -0.63
N ILE A 101 -1.60 2.40 -0.39
CA ILE A 101 -2.42 1.19 -0.18
C ILE A 101 -2.39 0.30 -1.42
N ASN A 102 -2.62 0.87 -2.60
CA ASN A 102 -2.61 0.13 -3.85
C ASN A 102 -1.21 -0.41 -4.17
N ALA A 103 -0.15 0.35 -3.91
CA ALA A 103 1.23 -0.10 -4.06
C ALA A 103 1.52 -1.31 -3.17
N TYR A 104 1.22 -1.23 -1.87
CA TYR A 104 1.38 -2.35 -0.94
C TYR A 104 0.68 -3.62 -1.45
N ASN A 105 -0.59 -3.49 -1.82
CA ASN A 105 -1.40 -4.63 -2.27
C ASN A 105 -0.88 -5.24 -3.58
N ALA A 106 -0.51 -4.41 -4.56
CA ALA A 106 -0.02 -4.89 -5.85
C ALA A 106 1.37 -5.56 -5.73
N PHE A 107 2.28 -4.96 -4.97
CA PHE A 107 3.59 -5.57 -4.71
C PHE A 107 3.48 -6.82 -3.84
N THR A 108 2.51 -6.91 -2.93
CA THR A 108 2.22 -8.15 -2.19
C THR A 108 1.79 -9.27 -3.14
N VAL A 109 0.91 -9.00 -4.11
CA VAL A 109 0.54 -9.99 -5.14
C VAL A 109 1.76 -10.41 -5.95
N GLU A 110 2.60 -9.46 -6.41
CA GLU A 110 3.82 -9.80 -7.13
C GLU A 110 4.77 -10.67 -6.29
N LEU A 111 4.91 -10.36 -5.00
CA LEU A 111 5.73 -11.16 -4.08
C LEU A 111 5.26 -12.62 -4.04
N ILE A 112 3.95 -12.86 -3.92
CA ILE A 112 3.38 -14.22 -3.98
C ILE A 112 3.70 -14.90 -5.30
N LEU A 113 3.53 -14.20 -6.43
CA LEU A 113 3.76 -14.75 -7.77
C LEU A 113 5.22 -15.16 -8.02
N THR A 114 6.18 -14.66 -7.23
CA THR A 114 7.60 -15.04 -7.36
C THR A 114 7.84 -16.53 -7.06
N LYS A 115 7.02 -17.16 -6.24
CA LYS A 115 7.16 -18.57 -5.79
C LYS A 115 5.92 -19.42 -6.05
N TYR A 116 4.79 -18.82 -6.46
CA TYR A 116 3.58 -19.55 -6.79
C TYR A 116 3.84 -20.58 -7.91
N PRO A 117 3.30 -21.81 -7.87
CA PRO A 117 2.33 -22.34 -6.90
C PRO A 117 2.94 -23.02 -5.66
N LYS A 118 4.22 -22.88 -5.39
CA LYS A 118 4.95 -23.60 -4.33
C LYS A 118 4.87 -22.87 -2.98
N LEU A 119 3.68 -22.30 -2.65
CA LEU A 119 3.43 -21.59 -1.41
C LEU A 119 2.15 -22.08 -0.74
N GLU A 120 2.20 -22.28 0.57
CA GLU A 120 1.03 -22.47 1.42
C GLU A 120 0.75 -21.25 2.30
N SER A 121 1.75 -20.36 2.47
CA SER A 121 1.69 -19.13 3.24
C SER A 121 2.66 -18.11 2.67
N ILE A 122 2.36 -16.80 2.82
CA ILE A 122 3.34 -15.75 2.54
C ILE A 122 4.60 -15.91 3.41
N LYS A 123 4.50 -16.51 4.58
CA LYS A 123 5.64 -16.78 5.47
C LYS A 123 6.70 -17.67 4.83
N ASP A 124 6.33 -18.50 3.86
CA ASP A 124 7.26 -19.39 3.14
C ASP A 124 8.25 -18.62 2.26
N LEU A 125 7.99 -17.32 2.03
CA LEU A 125 8.91 -16.40 1.34
C LEU A 125 9.98 -15.81 2.25
N GLY A 126 9.83 -15.99 3.55
CA GLY A 126 10.80 -15.58 4.56
C GLY A 126 11.72 -16.71 5.00
N SER A 127 12.34 -16.51 6.13
CA SER A 127 13.12 -17.53 6.85
C SER A 127 12.86 -17.44 8.35
N VAL A 128 13.45 -18.33 9.15
CA VAL A 128 13.37 -18.25 10.61
C VAL A 128 13.91 -16.92 11.15
N PHE A 129 14.80 -16.28 10.40
CA PHE A 129 15.48 -15.04 10.82
C PHE A 129 15.00 -13.80 10.06
N GLN A 130 14.21 -13.94 9.00
CA GLN A 130 13.83 -12.83 8.16
C GLN A 130 12.35 -12.91 7.74
N SER A 131 11.59 -11.90 8.15
CA SER A 131 10.20 -11.67 7.69
C SER A 131 10.17 -11.41 6.18
N PRO A 132 9.20 -11.97 5.42
CA PRO A 132 9.09 -11.74 3.99
C PRO A 132 8.75 -10.28 3.62
N TRP A 133 8.28 -9.49 4.56
CA TRP A 133 7.93 -8.08 4.34
C TRP A 133 9.12 -7.12 4.44
N LYS A 134 10.25 -7.54 5.08
CA LYS A 134 11.42 -6.68 5.35
C LYS A 134 12.41 -6.47 4.20
N PRO A 135 12.58 -7.39 3.23
CA PRO A 135 13.52 -7.16 2.14
C PRO A 135 13.14 -5.91 1.31
N LYS A 136 14.12 -5.05 1.03
CA LYS A 136 13.97 -3.82 0.24
C LYS A 136 14.12 -4.13 -1.24
N TRP A 137 13.04 -4.54 -1.88
CA TRP A 137 13.03 -4.91 -3.30
C TRP A 137 12.01 -4.10 -4.13
N VAL A 138 11.10 -3.38 -3.48
CA VAL A 138 10.05 -2.58 -4.11
C VAL A 138 10.64 -1.25 -4.57
N PRO A 139 10.74 -0.98 -5.90
CA PRO A 139 11.14 0.33 -6.38
C PRO A 139 9.94 1.29 -6.23
N LEU A 140 10.05 2.28 -5.36
CA LEU A 140 9.00 3.25 -5.09
C LEU A 140 9.59 4.61 -4.75
N LEU A 141 9.03 5.68 -5.30
CA LEU A 141 9.43 7.07 -5.02
C LEU A 141 10.94 7.32 -5.18
N GLY A 142 11.55 6.71 -6.21
CA GLY A 142 12.96 6.89 -6.54
C GLY A 142 13.95 6.10 -5.67
N THR A 143 13.46 5.24 -4.76
CA THR A 143 14.32 4.41 -3.90
C THR A 143 13.81 2.96 -3.86
N LYS A 144 14.56 2.07 -3.18
CA LYS A 144 14.09 0.72 -2.89
C LYS A 144 13.58 0.66 -1.46
N VAL A 145 12.31 0.28 -1.29
CA VAL A 145 11.66 0.11 0.00
C VAL A 145 11.21 -1.34 0.19
N SER A 146 10.85 -1.70 1.41
CA SER A 146 10.19 -2.95 1.74
C SER A 146 8.67 -2.77 1.82
N LEU A 147 7.91 -3.86 1.88
CA LEU A 147 6.48 -3.78 2.22
C LEU A 147 6.29 -3.25 3.65
N ASP A 148 7.15 -3.65 4.59
CA ASP A 148 7.20 -3.08 5.95
C ASP A 148 7.39 -1.55 5.92
N ASP A 149 8.30 -1.01 5.08
CA ASP A 149 8.49 0.44 4.98
C ASP A 149 7.21 1.13 4.49
N ILE A 150 6.49 0.56 3.50
CA ILE A 150 5.23 1.14 3.00
C ILE A 150 4.17 1.14 4.10
N GLU A 151 4.02 0.04 4.82
CA GLU A 151 3.02 -0.07 5.89
C GLU A 151 3.39 0.77 7.10
N HIS A 152 4.59 0.63 7.64
CA HIS A 152 4.94 1.17 8.94
C HIS A 152 5.51 2.58 8.88
N GLU A 153 6.37 2.88 7.88
CA GLU A 153 7.05 4.16 7.78
C GLU A 153 6.31 5.19 6.91
N MET A 154 5.39 4.73 6.04
CA MET A 154 4.64 5.64 5.16
C MET A 154 3.16 5.73 5.55
N LEU A 155 2.42 4.59 5.65
CA LEU A 155 0.99 4.60 5.96
C LEU A 155 0.71 4.82 7.46
N ARG A 156 1.43 4.10 8.33
CA ARG A 156 1.24 4.14 9.78
C ARG A 156 2.08 5.18 10.50
N LYS A 157 2.99 5.85 9.78
CA LYS A 157 3.85 6.89 10.38
C LYS A 157 2.99 7.90 11.12
N ARG A 158 3.26 8.08 12.42
CA ARG A 158 2.50 9.00 13.28
C ARG A 158 2.50 10.41 12.71
N GLY A 159 1.33 11.04 12.65
CA GLY A 159 1.11 12.35 12.06
C GLY A 159 0.94 12.33 10.53
N ALA A 160 1.17 11.19 9.85
CA ALA A 160 0.94 11.11 8.40
C ALA A 160 -0.56 10.99 8.09
N TYR A 161 -1.18 9.92 8.58
CA TYR A 161 -2.61 9.67 8.37
C TYR A 161 -3.36 9.47 9.69
N ASP A 162 -2.75 8.77 10.66
CA ASP A 162 -3.31 8.41 11.98
C ASP A 162 -4.69 7.72 11.86
N ASP A 163 -4.87 6.92 10.81
CA ASP A 163 -6.11 6.27 10.46
C ASP A 163 -5.99 4.74 10.61
N PRO A 164 -6.60 4.15 11.67
CA PRO A 164 -6.49 2.71 11.92
C PRO A 164 -7.19 1.85 10.86
N ARG A 165 -8.05 2.45 10.00
CA ARG A 165 -8.74 1.72 8.93
C ARG A 165 -7.77 1.23 7.84
N VAL A 166 -6.53 1.76 7.80
CA VAL A 166 -5.47 1.26 6.91
C VAL A 166 -5.24 -0.24 7.11
N HIS A 167 -5.38 -0.75 8.34
CA HIS A 167 -5.24 -2.17 8.63
C HIS A 167 -6.29 -3.06 7.98
N PHE A 168 -7.39 -2.50 7.49
CA PHE A 168 -8.41 -3.22 6.73
C PHE A 168 -8.27 -3.03 5.22
N ALA A 169 -7.37 -2.13 4.78
CA ALA A 169 -7.14 -1.78 3.39
C ALA A 169 -5.92 -2.50 2.79
N VAL A 170 -4.89 -2.79 3.61
CA VAL A 170 -3.71 -3.55 3.20
C VAL A 170 -3.93 -5.05 3.40
N ASN A 171 -3.54 -5.86 2.41
CA ASN A 171 -3.74 -7.30 2.41
C ASN A 171 -2.40 -8.04 2.35
N CYS A 172 -2.12 -8.84 3.36
CA CYS A 172 -0.88 -9.61 3.49
C CYS A 172 -0.96 -11.03 2.89
N ALA A 173 -1.89 -11.27 1.97
CA ALA A 173 -2.06 -12.54 1.24
C ALA A 173 -2.42 -13.76 2.12
N SER A 174 -2.94 -13.58 3.34
CA SER A 174 -3.37 -14.71 4.18
C SER A 174 -4.88 -14.72 4.40
N ILE A 175 -5.43 -15.90 4.76
CA ILE A 175 -6.86 -16.07 5.06
C ILE A 175 -7.29 -15.17 6.23
N GLY A 176 -6.41 -14.97 7.21
CA GLY A 176 -6.67 -14.07 8.34
C GLY A 176 -6.72 -12.59 7.99
N CYS A 177 -6.21 -12.18 6.81
CA CYS A 177 -6.25 -10.79 6.36
C CYS A 177 -7.67 -10.27 6.13
N PRO A 178 -7.88 -8.97 6.27
CA PRO A 178 -9.03 -8.29 5.66
C PRO A 178 -9.12 -8.58 4.16
N ALA A 179 -10.32 -8.45 3.61
CA ALA A 179 -10.52 -8.72 2.18
C ALA A 179 -9.65 -7.81 1.30
N LEU A 180 -8.93 -8.36 0.32
CA LEU A 180 -8.47 -7.56 -0.81
C LEU A 180 -9.72 -7.10 -1.58
N ARG A 181 -9.85 -5.79 -1.82
CA ARG A 181 -11.00 -5.25 -2.58
C ARG A 181 -10.94 -5.70 -4.03
N GLU A 182 -12.12 -5.81 -4.63
CA GLU A 182 -12.31 -6.11 -6.06
C GLU A 182 -12.07 -4.86 -6.94
N GLU A 183 -11.68 -3.73 -6.34
CA GLU A 183 -11.34 -2.48 -7.00
C GLU A 183 -10.22 -1.76 -6.25
N ALA A 184 -9.48 -0.90 -6.93
CA ALA A 184 -8.46 -0.06 -6.32
C ALA A 184 -9.07 0.98 -5.37
N PHE A 185 -8.29 1.39 -4.37
CA PHE A 185 -8.60 2.59 -3.61
C PHE A 185 -8.36 3.83 -4.49
N VAL A 186 -9.31 4.76 -4.47
CA VAL A 186 -9.24 5.99 -5.28
C VAL A 186 -9.48 7.22 -4.40
N PRO A 187 -8.79 8.35 -4.67
CA PRO A 187 -8.84 9.53 -3.80
C PRO A 187 -10.25 10.04 -3.49
N ASP A 188 -11.08 10.12 -4.52
CA ASP A 188 -12.42 10.72 -4.41
C ASP A 188 -13.41 9.87 -3.60
N ARG A 189 -13.14 8.58 -3.41
CA ARG A 189 -13.97 7.65 -2.64
C ARG A 189 -13.22 7.03 -1.46
N LEU A 190 -11.99 7.49 -1.16
CA LEU A 190 -11.12 6.85 -0.18
C LEU A 190 -11.79 6.68 1.18
N GLU A 191 -12.44 7.72 1.69
CA GLU A 191 -13.12 7.68 2.99
C GLU A 191 -14.23 6.62 3.02
N ALA A 192 -15.08 6.58 1.98
CA ALA A 192 -16.12 5.57 1.86
C ALA A 192 -15.54 4.15 1.73
N GLN A 193 -14.49 3.98 0.92
CA GLN A 193 -13.83 2.68 0.73
C GLN A 193 -13.16 2.17 2.01
N LEU A 194 -12.59 3.05 2.82
CA LEU A 194 -12.01 2.68 4.12
C LEU A 194 -13.09 2.30 5.14
N ASP A 195 -14.20 3.02 5.16
CA ASP A 195 -15.34 2.69 6.03
C ASP A 195 -15.98 1.36 5.62
N GLU A 196 -16.17 1.12 4.32
CA GLU A 196 -16.66 -0.16 3.80
C GLU A 196 -15.74 -1.32 4.14
N GLN A 197 -14.42 -1.15 4.04
CA GLN A 197 -13.47 -2.21 4.40
C GLN A 197 -13.50 -2.51 5.90
N ALA A 198 -13.60 -1.49 6.74
CA ALA A 198 -13.77 -1.68 8.17
C ALA A 198 -15.07 -2.42 8.49
N LEU A 199 -16.19 -2.03 7.84
CA LEU A 199 -17.48 -2.70 7.99
C LEU A 199 -17.41 -4.17 7.53
N ARG A 200 -16.84 -4.44 6.36
CA ARG A 200 -16.64 -5.81 5.82
C ARG A 200 -15.89 -6.68 6.82
N PHE A 201 -14.76 -6.17 7.34
CA PHE A 201 -13.93 -6.93 8.28
C PHE A 201 -14.62 -7.16 9.61
N MET A 202 -15.26 -6.14 10.18
CA MET A 202 -15.98 -6.25 11.45
C MET A 202 -17.22 -7.12 11.36
N SER A 203 -17.80 -7.28 10.16
CA SER A 203 -18.95 -8.16 9.92
C SER A 203 -18.56 -9.65 9.80
N ASP A 204 -17.28 -9.98 9.64
CA ASP A 204 -16.84 -11.38 9.59
C ASP A 204 -16.81 -12.01 10.99
N ARG A 205 -17.88 -12.71 11.33
CA ARG A 205 -18.09 -13.36 12.64
C ARG A 205 -17.09 -14.47 12.94
N SER A 206 -16.38 -14.97 11.95
CA SER A 206 -15.30 -15.93 12.18
C SER A 206 -14.08 -15.27 12.81
N ARG A 207 -13.92 -13.96 12.63
CA ARG A 207 -12.77 -13.16 13.09
C ARG A 207 -13.11 -12.09 14.12
N ASN A 208 -14.38 -11.65 14.19
CA ASN A 208 -14.81 -10.58 15.09
C ASN A 208 -16.25 -10.84 15.57
N ARG A 209 -16.45 -10.98 16.87
CA ARG A 209 -17.78 -11.26 17.45
C ARG A 209 -17.83 -10.90 18.92
N PHE A 210 -19.01 -10.64 19.42
CA PHE A 210 -19.28 -10.72 20.84
C PHE A 210 -19.60 -12.18 21.21
N ASN A 211 -18.86 -12.75 22.14
CA ASN A 211 -19.12 -14.08 22.66
C ASN A 211 -20.05 -13.96 23.87
N ALA A 212 -21.32 -14.24 23.69
CA ALA A 212 -22.34 -14.14 24.73
C ALA A 212 -22.07 -15.03 25.96
N GLN A 213 -21.55 -16.25 25.73
CA GLN A 213 -21.26 -17.18 26.82
C GLN A 213 -20.12 -16.72 27.72
N ARG A 214 -19.16 -16.00 27.15
CA ARG A 214 -18.00 -15.47 27.86
C ARG A 214 -18.13 -13.98 28.22
N GLY A 215 -19.17 -13.33 27.74
CA GLY A 215 -19.44 -11.91 28.00
C GLY A 215 -18.39 -10.96 27.48
N ARG A 216 -17.64 -11.31 26.42
CA ARG A 216 -16.50 -10.55 25.91
C ARG A 216 -16.48 -10.42 24.39
N LEU A 217 -15.75 -9.45 23.89
CA LEU A 217 -15.37 -9.35 22.48
C LEU A 217 -14.25 -10.35 22.16
N GLU A 218 -14.43 -11.14 21.12
CA GLU A 218 -13.40 -11.96 20.51
C GLU A 218 -13.11 -11.40 19.12
N VAL A 219 -11.92 -10.87 18.95
CA VAL A 219 -11.54 -10.14 17.73
C VAL A 219 -10.24 -10.67 17.11
N SER A 220 -9.99 -10.31 15.86
CA SER A 220 -8.78 -10.69 15.14
C SER A 220 -7.51 -10.27 15.86
N LYS A 221 -6.45 -11.07 15.68
CA LYS A 221 -5.10 -10.79 16.17
C LYS A 221 -4.51 -9.47 15.62
N ILE A 222 -5.05 -8.94 14.52
CA ILE A 222 -4.68 -7.62 13.98
C ILE A 222 -4.84 -6.52 15.06
N PHE A 223 -5.88 -6.59 15.86
CA PHE A 223 -6.12 -5.63 16.94
C PHE A 223 -5.13 -5.74 18.11
N ASP A 224 -4.50 -6.90 18.29
CA ASP A 224 -3.40 -7.09 19.24
C ASP A 224 -2.10 -6.48 18.72
N TRP A 225 -1.76 -6.81 17.47
CA TRP A 225 -0.52 -6.33 16.86
C TRP A 225 -0.49 -4.82 16.67
N PHE A 226 -1.62 -4.21 16.35
CA PHE A 226 -1.74 -2.80 15.98
C PHE A 226 -2.64 -2.00 16.93
N GLY A 227 -2.83 -2.49 18.15
CA GLY A 227 -3.74 -1.89 19.14
C GLY A 227 -3.48 -0.41 19.44
N GLU A 228 -2.24 0.03 19.31
CA GLU A 228 -1.88 1.44 19.52
C GLU A 228 -2.51 2.37 18.47
N ASP A 229 -2.65 1.93 17.21
CA ASP A 229 -3.21 2.75 16.14
C ASP A 229 -4.70 3.06 16.40
N PHE A 230 -5.40 2.17 17.13
CA PHE A 230 -6.79 2.37 17.54
C PHE A 230 -6.96 3.30 18.75
N ARG A 231 -5.85 3.84 19.29
CA ARG A 231 -5.85 4.79 20.42
C ARG A 231 -5.47 6.21 20.01
N LEU A 232 -5.17 6.44 18.72
CA LEU A 232 -4.68 7.72 18.21
C LEU A 232 -5.76 8.81 18.11
N GLY A 233 -6.98 8.54 18.51
CA GLY A 233 -8.06 9.53 18.51
C GLY A 233 -8.72 9.76 17.14
N HIS A 234 -8.49 8.89 16.15
CA HIS A 234 -9.13 9.00 14.85
C HIS A 234 -10.65 9.08 14.98
N ARG A 235 -11.25 10.17 14.48
CA ARG A 235 -12.69 10.45 14.58
C ARG A 235 -13.24 10.33 16.03
N GLY A 236 -12.41 10.70 17.03
CA GLY A 236 -12.75 10.64 18.45
C GLY A 236 -12.64 9.26 19.08
N ILE A 237 -12.13 8.25 18.38
CA ILE A 237 -11.96 6.89 18.91
C ILE A 237 -10.59 6.79 19.61
N ALA A 238 -10.62 6.49 20.89
CA ALA A 238 -9.41 6.42 21.72
C ALA A 238 -9.17 5.03 22.32
N SER A 239 -9.92 4.01 21.92
CA SER A 239 -9.73 2.62 22.37
C SER A 239 -10.32 1.62 21.40
N LEU A 240 -9.86 0.38 21.47
CA LEU A 240 -10.41 -0.72 20.67
C LEU A 240 -11.89 -1.01 21.02
N PRO A 241 -12.33 -1.05 22.30
CA PRO A 241 -13.76 -1.17 22.58
C PRO A 241 -14.60 -0.03 21.98
N ALA A 242 -14.11 1.22 22.01
CA ALA A 242 -14.80 2.35 21.39
C ALA A 242 -14.86 2.24 19.85
N PHE A 243 -13.82 1.65 19.22
CA PHE A 243 -13.87 1.32 17.81
C PHE A 243 -14.92 0.24 17.54
N ALA A 244 -14.91 -0.86 18.30
CA ALA A 244 -15.85 -1.97 18.16
C ALA A 244 -17.31 -1.55 18.41
N ALA A 245 -17.55 -0.59 19.29
CA ALA A 245 -18.88 -0.06 19.59
C ALA A 245 -19.62 0.47 18.35
N LYS A 246 -18.89 1.00 17.35
CA LYS A 246 -19.46 1.45 16.08
C LYS A 246 -20.02 0.30 15.23
N TYR A 247 -19.60 -0.93 15.51
CA TYR A 247 -19.95 -2.14 14.77
C TYR A 247 -20.75 -3.13 15.64
N ALA A 248 -21.44 -2.64 16.70
CA ALA A 248 -22.17 -3.49 17.62
C ALA A 248 -23.21 -4.38 16.92
N ASP A 249 -23.86 -3.86 15.88
CA ASP A 249 -24.87 -4.60 15.09
C ASP A 249 -24.25 -5.75 14.26
N GLN A 250 -22.99 -5.61 13.87
CA GLN A 250 -22.23 -6.64 13.18
C GLN A 250 -21.65 -7.68 14.16
N LEU A 251 -21.33 -7.26 15.37
CA LEU A 251 -20.60 -8.08 16.34
C LEU A 251 -21.49 -8.90 17.26
N ALA A 252 -22.77 -8.51 17.45
CA ALA A 252 -23.69 -9.15 18.37
C ALA A 252 -25.08 -9.37 17.77
N ASP A 253 -25.78 -10.42 18.23
CA ASP A 253 -27.09 -10.80 17.67
C ASP A 253 -28.25 -10.25 18.52
N ALA A 254 -28.14 -10.39 19.85
CA ALA A 254 -29.20 -9.93 20.74
C ALA A 254 -29.10 -8.42 21.05
N PRO A 255 -30.22 -7.71 21.17
CA PRO A 255 -30.21 -6.28 21.53
C PRO A 255 -29.40 -5.96 22.80
N ALA A 256 -29.54 -6.77 23.84
CA ALA A 256 -28.82 -6.60 25.09
C ALA A 256 -27.29 -6.77 24.93
N GLU A 257 -26.85 -7.63 24.02
CA GLU A 257 -25.43 -7.83 23.69
C GLU A 257 -24.88 -6.63 22.91
N ARG A 258 -25.66 -6.11 21.94
CA ARG A 258 -25.30 -4.91 21.19
C ARG A 258 -25.14 -3.72 22.11
N GLU A 259 -26.01 -3.55 23.10
CA GLU A 259 -25.88 -2.48 24.11
C GLU A 259 -24.60 -2.62 24.93
N LYS A 260 -24.22 -3.84 25.33
CA LYS A 260 -22.93 -4.07 26.01
C LYS A 260 -21.75 -3.64 25.13
N VAL A 261 -21.76 -4.01 23.84
CA VAL A 261 -20.71 -3.60 22.91
C VAL A 261 -20.70 -2.08 22.70
N ARG A 262 -21.89 -1.44 22.54
CA ARG A 262 -22.01 0.03 22.42
C ARG A 262 -21.51 0.77 23.65
N GLY A 263 -21.66 0.19 24.83
CA GLY A 263 -21.13 0.75 26.08
C GLY A 263 -19.60 0.77 26.14
N ALA A 264 -18.91 0.11 25.23
CA ALA A 264 -17.45 0.03 25.16
C ALA A 264 -16.76 -0.42 26.46
N GLN A 265 -17.49 -1.08 27.36
CA GLN A 265 -17.02 -1.61 28.64
C GLN A 265 -17.06 -3.14 28.62
N VAL A 266 -16.36 -3.71 27.65
CA VAL A 266 -16.30 -5.16 27.44
C VAL A 266 -14.85 -5.62 27.39
N ASP A 267 -14.59 -6.76 27.99
CA ASP A 267 -13.30 -7.42 27.88
C ASP A 267 -13.03 -7.82 26.43
N VAL A 268 -11.77 -7.79 26.04
CA VAL A 268 -11.31 -8.15 24.70
C VAL A 268 -10.41 -9.38 24.77
N ALA A 269 -10.64 -10.32 23.90
CA ALA A 269 -9.75 -11.45 23.63
C ALA A 269 -9.41 -11.52 22.14
N PHE A 270 -8.22 -11.98 21.85
CA PHE A 270 -7.74 -12.08 20.49
C PHE A 270 -7.83 -13.53 19.99
N LEU A 271 -8.38 -13.70 18.78
CA LEU A 271 -8.49 -14.98 18.11
C LEU A 271 -7.20 -15.33 17.39
N ASP A 272 -6.97 -16.61 17.15
CA ASP A 272 -5.85 -17.08 16.33
C ASP A 272 -5.96 -16.54 14.91
N TYR A 273 -4.78 -16.34 14.29
CA TYR A 273 -4.69 -15.80 12.94
C TYR A 273 -4.33 -16.89 11.95
N ASP A 274 -5.14 -17.03 10.90
CA ASP A 274 -4.88 -18.01 9.84
C ASP A 274 -3.89 -17.46 8.80
N TRP A 275 -2.67 -17.98 8.83
CA TRP A 275 -1.58 -17.60 7.94
C TRP A 275 -1.57 -18.34 6.60
N LYS A 276 -2.51 -19.27 6.37
CA LYS A 276 -2.62 -19.93 5.07
C LYS A 276 -2.85 -18.92 3.97
N LEU A 277 -2.27 -19.19 2.79
CA LEU A 277 -2.45 -18.34 1.62
C LEU A 277 -3.94 -18.21 1.27
N ASN A 278 -4.39 -17.00 1.00
CA ASN A 278 -5.77 -16.71 0.58
C ASN A 278 -6.02 -17.05 -0.90
N ASP A 279 -5.55 -18.23 -1.34
CA ASP A 279 -5.62 -18.71 -2.72
C ASP A 279 -7.02 -19.29 -3.05
N ALA A 280 -7.62 -18.84 -4.14
CA ALA A 280 -8.82 -19.39 -4.74
C ALA A 280 -8.42 -20.46 -5.77
N ARG A 281 -8.08 -21.66 -5.28
CA ARG A 281 -7.78 -22.83 -6.12
C ARG A 281 -9.03 -23.38 -6.77
#